data_1bf823f54167a0beaeaba36977a5e652
#
_entry.id   1bf823f54167a0beaeaba36977a5e652
#
_cell.length_a   1.000
_cell.length_b   1.000
_cell.length_c   1.000
_cell.angle_alpha   90.00
_cell.angle_beta   90.00
_cell.angle_gamma   90.00
#
_symmetry.space_group_name_H-M   'P 1'
#
loop_
_entity.id
_entity.type
_entity.pdbx_description
1 polymer ?
#
loop_
_entity_poly.entity_id
_entity_poly.type
_entity_poly.pdbx_seq_one_letter_code
_entity_poly.pdbx_strand_id
1 'polypeptide(L)'
;MKTRFLLPFLSLTLALAGCRGSGGGSSATVGGSDTVALVNNEPITAAEYNEYLPRKSTIQVITPQGAIEAQVAGSIGIQALRDLVNKRLLLQLAKDEGVSPTPADIEKELDFQQKRDPNFVKRLTAAGLTLLQIKGDLEVSIARQKVLTKGITVTEKEVDDYIAKNPKAFVNAARVELFWILLTDKKNKTAVDQDLKGGSPFTQVAGRYSEAQNARTSGGAYPVSNYDELPDKLKAIVDKLKDGGSTDWIADGPSNLVKFYLQGRTPESKIKIDDSVKESVRRLLAEQRGSQARDLNKTLSDRLRTATVDVKIGWLREPWKQAIDGLKATADRSAPAGGQPAP
;
A
#
# COMPACT_ATOMS: atom_id res chain seq x y z
N MET A 1 -22.72 -10.50 12.41
CA MET A 1 -21.37 -10.09 12.00
C MET A 1 -21.45 -9.69 10.54
N LYS A 2 -21.51 -8.38 10.24
CA LYS A 2 -21.58 -7.87 8.87
C LYS A 2 -20.15 -7.60 8.42
N THR A 3 -19.59 -8.50 7.64
CA THR A 3 -18.28 -8.34 7.03
C THR A 3 -18.36 -7.20 6.00
N ARG A 4 -17.80 -6.05 6.34
CA ARG A 4 -17.64 -4.93 5.41
C ARG A 4 -16.53 -5.29 4.45
N PHE A 5 -16.88 -5.69 3.23
CA PHE A 5 -15.95 -5.79 2.12
C PHE A 5 -15.59 -4.36 1.67
N LEU A 6 -14.50 -3.85 2.19
CA LEU A 6 -13.78 -2.76 1.54
C LEU A 6 -13.17 -3.36 0.27
N LEU A 7 -13.49 -2.79 -0.88
CA LEU A 7 -12.71 -3.02 -2.09
C LEU A 7 -11.24 -2.76 -1.72
N PRO A 8 -10.37 -3.76 -1.81
CA PRO A 8 -8.97 -3.46 -1.78
C PRO A 8 -8.67 -2.70 -3.07
N PHE A 9 -8.74 -1.37 -3.01
CA PHE A 9 -7.95 -0.59 -3.94
C PHE A 9 -6.53 -1.13 -3.76
N LEU A 10 -6.05 -1.85 -4.76
CA LEU A 10 -4.65 -2.22 -4.86
C LEU A 10 -3.89 -0.91 -5.15
N SER A 11 -3.89 -0.04 -4.16
CA SER A 11 -2.96 1.06 -4.09
C SER A 11 -1.62 0.39 -3.85
N LEU A 12 -0.84 0.29 -4.91
CA LEU A 12 0.61 0.12 -4.84
C LEU A 12 1.13 1.37 -4.13
N THR A 13 0.97 1.41 -2.80
CA THR A 13 1.55 2.44 -1.96
C THR A 13 3.04 2.17 -1.87
N LEU A 14 3.79 2.69 -2.85
CA LEU A 14 5.21 2.93 -2.69
C LEU A 14 5.36 4.08 -1.69
N ALA A 15 5.61 3.73 -0.44
CA ALA A 15 6.06 4.70 0.54
C ALA A 15 7.52 5.04 0.24
N LEU A 16 7.74 6.21 -0.31
CA LEU A 16 9.07 6.79 -0.48
C LEU A 16 9.30 7.81 0.62
N ALA A 17 9.92 7.35 1.68
CA ALA A 17 10.52 8.25 2.66
C ALA A 17 11.97 8.53 2.22
N GLY A 18 12.22 9.72 1.72
CA GLY A 18 13.58 10.24 1.55
C GLY A 18 14.16 10.59 2.91
N CYS A 19 14.99 9.74 3.47
CA CYS A 19 15.82 10.08 4.64
C CYS A 19 17.28 10.20 4.26
N ARG A 20 17.80 11.43 4.33
CA ARG A 20 19.22 11.69 4.55
C ARG A 20 19.55 11.26 5.99
N GLY A 21 20.09 10.08 6.14
CA GLY A 21 20.65 9.59 7.38
C GLY A 21 22.03 9.01 7.11
N SER A 22 23.10 9.71 7.49
CA SER A 22 24.45 9.18 7.50
C SER A 22 24.56 8.16 8.63
N GLY A 23 24.51 6.88 8.27
CA GLY A 23 24.82 5.77 9.16
C GLY A 23 25.62 4.75 8.37
N GLY A 24 26.91 4.55 8.77
CA GLY A 24 27.84 3.66 8.11
C GLY A 24 27.38 2.18 8.12
N GLY A 25 26.58 1.82 7.13
CA GLY A 25 26.28 0.44 6.78
C GLY A 25 27.07 0.09 5.53
N SER A 26 27.82 -1.01 5.55
CA SER A 26 28.51 -1.54 4.41
C SER A 26 27.59 -1.54 3.20
N SER A 27 27.96 -0.83 2.14
CA SER A 27 27.19 -0.72 0.90
C SER A 27 26.98 -2.12 0.33
N ALA A 28 25.74 -2.59 0.37
CA ALA A 28 25.33 -3.88 -0.21
C ALA A 28 25.32 -3.85 -1.75
N THR A 29 25.89 -2.80 -2.36
CA THR A 29 25.96 -2.62 -3.82
C THR A 29 27.01 -3.55 -4.46
N VAL A 30 26.67 -4.03 -5.66
CA VAL A 30 27.50 -4.93 -6.48
C VAL A 30 27.95 -4.18 -7.72
N GLY A 31 29.13 -4.50 -8.26
CA GLY A 31 29.65 -3.92 -9.51
C GLY A 31 28.66 -4.06 -10.68
N GLY A 32 28.50 -3.00 -11.48
CA GLY A 32 27.39 -2.87 -12.44
C GLY A 32 27.33 -3.91 -13.58
N SER A 33 28.44 -4.63 -13.86
CA SER A 33 28.51 -5.68 -14.92
C SER A 33 28.30 -7.10 -14.38
N ASP A 34 28.23 -7.29 -13.06
CA ASP A 34 28.22 -8.61 -12.47
C ASP A 34 26.82 -9.24 -12.47
N THR A 35 26.80 -10.56 -12.56
CA THR A 35 25.62 -11.37 -12.25
C THR A 35 25.59 -11.63 -10.75
N VAL A 36 24.51 -11.23 -10.10
CA VAL A 36 24.33 -11.45 -8.64
C VAL A 36 23.94 -12.90 -8.36
N ALA A 37 23.01 -13.43 -9.16
CA ALA A 37 22.58 -14.82 -9.08
C ALA A 37 22.03 -15.32 -10.41
N LEU A 38 22.02 -16.64 -10.59
CA LEU A 38 21.29 -17.32 -11.66
C LEU A 38 20.09 -18.06 -11.04
N VAL A 39 18.90 -17.88 -11.58
CA VAL A 39 17.67 -18.58 -11.20
C VAL A 39 17.27 -19.48 -12.35
N ASN A 40 17.45 -20.79 -12.23
CA ASN A 40 17.24 -21.74 -13.33
C ASN A 40 17.96 -21.27 -14.63
N ASN A 41 19.22 -20.85 -14.50
CA ASN A 41 20.08 -20.27 -15.54
C ASN A 41 19.71 -18.87 -16.05
N GLU A 42 18.64 -18.24 -15.57
CA GLU A 42 18.33 -16.85 -15.91
C GLU A 42 19.00 -15.88 -14.94
N PRO A 43 19.72 -14.85 -15.43
CA PRO A 43 20.49 -13.98 -14.55
C PRO A 43 19.62 -12.94 -13.83
N ILE A 44 19.98 -12.67 -12.58
CA ILE A 44 19.71 -11.44 -11.86
C ILE A 44 20.97 -10.60 -11.96
N THR A 45 20.89 -9.44 -12.60
CA THR A 45 22.03 -8.56 -12.81
C THR A 45 22.32 -7.69 -11.61
N ALA A 46 23.56 -7.20 -11.51
CA ALA A 46 23.93 -6.21 -10.50
C ALA A 46 23.13 -4.91 -10.64
N ALA A 47 22.80 -4.53 -11.87
CA ALA A 47 21.95 -3.35 -12.12
C ALA A 47 20.56 -3.52 -11.48
N GLU A 48 19.85 -4.64 -11.76
CA GLU A 48 18.54 -4.94 -11.15
C GLU A 48 18.64 -4.97 -9.63
N TYR A 49 19.69 -5.60 -9.09
CA TYR A 49 19.87 -5.75 -7.66
C TYR A 49 20.10 -4.41 -6.95
N ASN A 50 21.04 -3.61 -7.45
CA ASN A 50 21.38 -2.31 -6.88
C ASN A 50 20.21 -1.33 -6.95
N GLU A 51 19.42 -1.39 -8.02
CA GLU A 51 18.22 -0.61 -8.21
C GLU A 51 17.09 -1.01 -7.25
N TYR A 52 17.06 -2.28 -6.84
CA TYR A 52 16.04 -2.81 -5.95
C TYR A 52 16.35 -2.57 -4.47
N LEU A 53 17.63 -2.48 -4.09
CA LEU A 53 18.10 -2.29 -2.71
C LEU A 53 17.43 -1.09 -1.99
N PRO A 54 17.37 0.12 -2.59
CA PRO A 54 16.77 1.28 -1.91
C PRO A 54 15.30 1.12 -1.58
N ARG A 55 14.60 0.23 -2.30
CA ARG A 55 13.17 -0.04 -2.10
C ARG A 55 12.88 -0.88 -0.86
N LYS A 56 13.92 -1.37 -0.17
CA LYS A 56 13.82 -2.31 0.96
C LYS A 56 14.26 -1.74 2.30
N SER A 57 14.59 -0.45 2.37
CA SER A 57 15.10 0.14 3.60
C SER A 57 14.07 0.15 4.73
N THR A 58 12.79 0.26 4.42
CA THR A 58 11.70 0.25 5.41
C THR A 58 10.44 -0.42 4.86
N ILE A 59 9.64 -1.03 5.75
CA ILE A 59 8.29 -1.46 5.46
C ILE A 59 7.32 -0.68 6.33
N GLN A 60 6.19 -0.26 5.77
CA GLN A 60 5.08 0.25 6.58
C GLN A 60 4.23 -0.91 7.07
N VAL A 61 4.13 -1.06 8.37
CA VAL A 61 3.21 -2.00 9.02
C VAL A 61 1.97 -1.23 9.44
N ILE A 62 0.83 -1.60 8.88
CA ILE A 62 -0.46 -1.02 9.26
C ILE A 62 -0.91 -1.70 10.54
N THR A 63 -1.01 -0.94 11.62
CA THR A 63 -1.55 -1.39 12.90
C THR A 63 -2.91 -0.74 13.15
N PRO A 64 -3.72 -1.22 14.12
CA PRO A 64 -4.95 -0.54 14.51
C PRO A 64 -4.74 0.89 15.00
N GLN A 65 -3.51 1.23 15.40
CA GLN A 65 -3.12 2.57 15.87
C GLN A 65 -2.55 3.46 14.76
N GLY A 66 -2.45 2.96 13.52
CA GLY A 66 -1.92 3.67 12.37
C GLY A 66 -0.76 2.95 11.70
N ALA A 67 -0.21 3.56 10.64
CA ALA A 67 0.96 3.05 9.96
C ALA A 67 2.23 3.35 10.76
N ILE A 68 3.00 2.33 11.09
CA ILE A 68 4.32 2.45 11.70
C ILE A 68 5.39 2.01 10.71
N GLU A 69 6.50 2.74 10.67
CA GLU A 69 7.69 2.28 9.95
C GLU A 69 8.39 1.21 10.79
N ALA A 70 8.47 0.00 10.24
CA ALA A 70 9.23 -1.08 10.83
C ALA A 70 10.51 -1.29 10.04
N GLN A 71 11.64 -1.38 10.75
CA GLN A 71 12.88 -1.83 10.12
C GLN A 71 12.74 -3.31 9.77
N VAL A 72 13.16 -3.63 8.56
CA VAL A 72 13.11 -5.01 8.08
C VAL A 72 14.16 -5.84 8.82
N ALA A 73 13.73 -6.87 9.52
CA ALA A 73 14.66 -7.79 10.20
C ALA A 73 15.51 -8.55 9.17
N GLY A 74 16.83 -8.50 9.33
CA GLY A 74 17.80 -9.19 8.49
C GLY A 74 18.49 -8.28 7.47
N SER A 75 19.38 -8.87 6.67
CA SER A 75 20.14 -8.14 5.64
C SER A 75 19.23 -7.67 4.52
N ILE A 76 19.17 -6.35 4.28
CA ILE A 76 18.46 -5.73 3.15
C ILE A 76 18.85 -6.41 1.82
N GLY A 77 20.13 -6.74 1.66
CA GLY A 77 20.65 -7.41 0.46
C GLY A 77 20.01 -8.78 0.21
N ILE A 78 19.82 -9.57 1.26
CA ILE A 78 19.17 -10.89 1.13
C ILE A 78 17.68 -10.74 0.79
N GLN A 79 17.02 -9.75 1.35
CA GLN A 79 15.61 -9.50 1.03
C GLN A 79 15.42 -9.04 -0.41
N ALA A 80 16.28 -8.13 -0.89
CA ALA A 80 16.29 -7.70 -2.29
C ALA A 80 16.53 -8.90 -3.22
N LEU A 81 17.52 -9.75 -2.91
CA LEU A 81 17.78 -10.96 -3.69
C LEU A 81 16.58 -11.90 -3.70
N ARG A 82 15.95 -12.14 -2.54
CA ARG A 82 14.77 -13.01 -2.41
C ARG A 82 13.61 -12.52 -3.27
N ASP A 83 13.34 -11.22 -3.26
CA ASP A 83 12.27 -10.66 -4.06
C ASP A 83 12.55 -10.74 -5.55
N LEU A 84 13.81 -10.51 -5.97
CA LEU A 84 14.20 -10.66 -7.37
C LEU A 84 14.15 -12.13 -7.82
N VAL A 85 14.52 -13.08 -6.96
CA VAL A 85 14.33 -14.52 -7.23
C VAL A 85 12.84 -14.83 -7.40
N ASN A 86 11.98 -14.38 -6.51
CA ASN A 86 10.53 -14.59 -6.61
C ASN A 86 9.95 -13.95 -7.87
N LYS A 87 10.40 -12.74 -8.24
CA LYS A 87 10.04 -12.09 -9.52
C LYS A 87 10.41 -12.98 -10.70
N ARG A 88 11.64 -13.50 -10.74
CA ARG A 88 12.11 -14.38 -11.81
C ARG A 88 11.27 -15.66 -11.88
N LEU A 89 11.02 -16.31 -10.75
CA LEU A 89 10.19 -17.52 -10.68
C LEU A 89 8.75 -17.30 -11.14
N LEU A 90 8.17 -16.13 -10.84
CA LEU A 90 6.83 -15.77 -11.32
C LEU A 90 6.80 -15.58 -12.84
N LEU A 91 7.80 -14.91 -13.41
CA LEU A 91 7.88 -14.73 -14.87
C LEU A 91 8.11 -16.06 -15.58
N GLN A 92 8.95 -16.94 -15.02
CA GLN A 92 9.13 -18.31 -15.52
C GLN A 92 7.81 -19.11 -15.43
N LEU A 93 7.07 -19.00 -14.33
CA LEU A 93 5.76 -19.64 -14.19
C LEU A 93 4.78 -19.14 -15.27
N ALA A 94 4.73 -17.84 -15.52
CA ALA A 94 3.89 -17.28 -16.58
C ALA A 94 4.28 -17.81 -17.97
N LYS A 95 5.58 -17.97 -18.22
CA LYS A 95 6.12 -18.54 -19.46
C LYS A 95 5.73 -20.01 -19.61
N ASP A 96 5.94 -20.83 -18.58
CA ASP A 96 5.61 -22.25 -18.58
C ASP A 96 4.12 -22.48 -18.79
N GLU A 97 3.29 -21.58 -18.28
CA GLU A 97 1.85 -21.63 -18.46
C GLU A 97 1.32 -21.01 -19.75
N GLY A 98 2.20 -20.43 -20.58
CA GLY A 98 1.83 -19.79 -21.85
C GLY A 98 1.08 -18.48 -21.69
N VAL A 99 1.26 -17.79 -20.56
CA VAL A 99 0.58 -16.53 -20.24
C VAL A 99 1.55 -15.38 -19.96
N SER A 100 2.75 -15.43 -20.54
CA SER A 100 3.73 -14.35 -20.41
C SER A 100 3.14 -12.99 -20.78
N PRO A 101 3.48 -11.92 -20.04
CA PRO A 101 3.18 -10.56 -20.47
C PRO A 101 3.87 -10.25 -21.81
N THR A 102 3.16 -9.53 -22.66
CA THR A 102 3.72 -8.97 -23.90
C THR A 102 4.00 -7.48 -23.73
N PRO A 103 4.84 -6.84 -24.56
CA PRO A 103 4.98 -5.40 -24.55
C PRO A 103 3.66 -4.65 -24.71
N ALA A 104 2.73 -5.18 -25.53
CA ALA A 104 1.41 -4.61 -25.71
C ALA A 104 0.56 -4.66 -24.41
N ASP A 105 0.69 -5.72 -23.62
CA ASP A 105 0.02 -5.81 -22.32
C ASP A 105 0.55 -4.75 -21.35
N ILE A 106 1.86 -4.49 -21.38
CA ILE A 106 2.49 -3.48 -20.50
C ILE A 106 2.01 -2.08 -20.88
N GLU A 107 1.97 -1.74 -22.17
CA GLU A 107 1.46 -0.43 -22.62
C GLU A 107 -0.04 -0.27 -22.28
N LYS A 108 -0.84 -1.31 -22.50
CA LYS A 108 -2.27 -1.32 -22.15
C LYS A 108 -2.49 -1.12 -20.64
N GLU A 109 -1.65 -1.75 -19.82
CA GLU A 109 -1.72 -1.59 -18.37
C GLU A 109 -1.30 -0.19 -17.93
N LEU A 110 -0.24 0.37 -18.54
CA LEU A 110 0.20 1.72 -18.28
C LEU A 110 -0.92 2.74 -18.60
N ASP A 111 -1.55 2.60 -19.78
CA ASP A 111 -2.70 3.43 -20.18
C ASP A 111 -3.88 3.28 -19.19
N PHE A 112 -4.20 2.06 -18.79
CA PHE A 112 -5.25 1.79 -17.82
C PHE A 112 -4.98 2.47 -16.47
N GLN A 113 -3.74 2.40 -15.97
CA GLN A 113 -3.34 3.05 -14.72
C GLN A 113 -3.42 4.59 -14.83
N GLN A 114 -2.99 5.16 -15.96
CA GLN A 114 -3.07 6.60 -16.21
C GLN A 114 -4.50 7.12 -16.39
N LYS A 115 -5.41 6.31 -16.95
CA LYS A 115 -6.85 6.66 -17.00
C LYS A 115 -7.48 6.73 -15.61
N ARG A 116 -7.05 5.87 -14.70
CA ARG A 116 -7.53 5.86 -13.31
C ARG A 116 -6.87 6.92 -12.43
N ASP A 117 -5.60 7.16 -12.62
CA ASP A 117 -4.80 8.18 -11.95
C ASP A 117 -3.94 8.92 -12.97
N PRO A 118 -4.38 10.10 -13.48
CA PRO A 118 -3.61 10.87 -14.44
C PRO A 118 -2.20 11.27 -13.95
N ASN A 119 -1.97 11.25 -12.64
CA ASN A 119 -0.67 11.51 -12.04
C ASN A 119 0.14 10.24 -11.78
N PHE A 120 -0.31 9.06 -12.18
CA PHE A 120 0.34 7.78 -11.89
C PHE A 120 1.84 7.80 -12.19
N VAL A 121 2.23 8.06 -13.44
CA VAL A 121 3.64 8.12 -13.85
C VAL A 121 4.37 9.27 -13.15
N LYS A 122 3.77 10.47 -13.12
CA LYS A 122 4.38 11.65 -12.48
C LYS A 122 4.69 11.40 -11.01
N ARG A 123 3.78 10.76 -10.27
CA ARG A 123 3.97 10.42 -8.86
C ARG A 123 5.11 9.42 -8.68
N LEU A 124 5.17 8.38 -9.51
CA LEU A 124 6.22 7.36 -9.42
C LEU A 124 7.59 7.92 -9.83
N THR A 125 7.66 8.77 -10.86
CA THR A 125 8.92 9.41 -11.27
C THR A 125 9.41 10.46 -10.25
N ALA A 126 8.49 11.20 -9.64
CA ALA A 126 8.83 12.09 -8.51
C ALA A 126 9.37 11.31 -7.30
N ALA A 127 8.97 10.08 -7.17
CA ALA A 127 9.46 9.12 -6.20
C ALA A 127 10.80 8.45 -6.59
N GLY A 128 11.40 8.84 -7.71
CA GLY A 128 12.72 8.39 -8.16
C GLY A 128 12.72 7.18 -9.08
N LEU A 129 11.53 6.67 -9.52
CA LEU A 129 11.51 5.57 -10.48
C LEU A 129 11.67 6.07 -11.91
N THR A 130 12.41 5.31 -12.72
CA THR A 130 12.43 5.52 -14.18
C THR A 130 11.20 4.88 -14.84
N LEU A 131 10.86 5.32 -16.05
CA LEU A 131 9.76 4.70 -16.81
C LEU A 131 10.02 3.22 -17.09
N LEU A 132 11.30 2.82 -17.30
CA LEU A 132 11.69 1.43 -17.50
C LEU A 132 11.36 0.59 -16.25
N GLN A 133 11.65 1.10 -15.06
CA GLN A 133 11.33 0.45 -13.79
C GLN A 133 9.82 0.31 -13.59
N ILE A 134 9.07 1.37 -13.87
CA ILE A 134 7.60 1.32 -13.82
C ILE A 134 7.07 0.22 -14.74
N LYS A 135 7.55 0.16 -15.97
CA LYS A 135 7.14 -0.90 -16.92
C LYS A 135 7.55 -2.30 -16.46
N GLY A 136 8.74 -2.45 -15.87
CA GLY A 136 9.17 -3.73 -15.29
C GLY A 136 8.33 -4.18 -14.08
N ASP A 137 7.87 -3.24 -13.27
CA ASP A 137 6.95 -3.56 -12.16
C ASP A 137 5.54 -3.90 -12.67
N LEU A 138 5.07 -3.23 -13.73
CA LEU A 138 3.82 -3.58 -14.42
C LEU A 138 3.89 -4.97 -15.05
N GLU A 139 5.01 -5.34 -15.68
CA GLU A 139 5.23 -6.67 -16.24
C GLU A 139 5.01 -7.77 -15.18
N VAL A 140 5.62 -7.61 -14.01
CA VAL A 140 5.45 -8.55 -12.88
C VAL A 140 4.01 -8.61 -12.40
N SER A 141 3.35 -7.46 -12.29
CA SER A 141 1.94 -7.38 -11.91
C SER A 141 1.03 -8.09 -12.90
N ILE A 142 1.25 -7.88 -14.20
CA ILE A 142 0.51 -8.53 -15.28
C ILE A 142 0.77 -10.04 -15.28
N ALA A 143 2.02 -10.48 -15.11
CA ALA A 143 2.36 -11.89 -15.00
C ALA A 143 1.59 -12.56 -13.85
N ARG A 144 1.60 -11.93 -12.68
CA ARG A 144 0.84 -12.41 -11.51
C ARG A 144 -0.65 -12.53 -11.81
N GLN A 145 -1.24 -11.49 -12.39
CA GLN A 145 -2.66 -11.47 -12.75
C GLN A 145 -2.99 -12.58 -13.75
N LYS A 146 -2.23 -12.67 -14.86
CA LYS A 146 -2.46 -13.67 -15.91
C LYS A 146 -2.35 -15.11 -15.41
N VAL A 147 -1.35 -15.39 -14.55
CA VAL A 147 -1.19 -16.70 -13.91
C VAL A 147 -2.38 -17.02 -12.98
N LEU A 148 -2.76 -16.05 -12.17
CA LEU A 148 -3.84 -16.21 -11.19
C LEU A 148 -5.19 -16.41 -11.87
N THR A 149 -5.44 -15.69 -12.97
CA THR A 149 -6.74 -15.67 -13.65
C THR A 149 -6.81 -16.57 -14.89
N LYS A 150 -5.79 -17.41 -15.10
CA LYS A 150 -5.76 -18.34 -16.25
C LYS A 150 -7.00 -19.22 -16.29
N GLY A 151 -7.69 -19.20 -17.43
CA GLY A 151 -8.93 -19.98 -17.64
C GLY A 151 -10.18 -19.40 -16.95
N ILE A 152 -10.08 -18.25 -16.30
CA ILE A 152 -11.21 -17.59 -15.65
C ILE A 152 -11.83 -16.57 -16.61
N THR A 153 -13.11 -16.70 -16.83
CA THR A 153 -13.90 -15.73 -17.60
C THR A 153 -14.90 -15.04 -16.68
N VAL A 154 -15.02 -13.73 -16.84
CA VAL A 154 -16.03 -12.90 -16.17
C VAL A 154 -16.87 -12.22 -17.25
N THR A 155 -18.16 -12.50 -17.24
CA THR A 155 -19.11 -11.94 -18.21
C THR A 155 -19.50 -10.51 -17.88
N GLU A 156 -19.96 -9.76 -18.89
CA GLU A 156 -20.46 -8.39 -18.69
C GLU A 156 -21.63 -8.36 -17.69
N LYS A 157 -22.53 -9.35 -17.78
CA LYS A 157 -23.65 -9.48 -16.83
C LYS A 157 -23.17 -9.59 -15.38
N GLU A 158 -22.11 -10.34 -15.11
CA GLU A 158 -21.56 -10.48 -13.75
C GLU A 158 -20.95 -9.17 -13.25
N VAL A 159 -20.33 -8.38 -14.14
CA VAL A 159 -19.81 -7.05 -13.83
C VAL A 159 -20.98 -6.12 -13.46
N ASP A 160 -22.02 -6.06 -14.28
CA ASP A 160 -23.20 -5.22 -14.04
C ASP A 160 -23.94 -5.64 -12.75
N ASP A 161 -24.10 -6.95 -12.53
CA ASP A 161 -24.70 -7.50 -11.31
C ASP A 161 -23.90 -7.12 -10.06
N TYR A 162 -22.55 -7.14 -10.15
CA TYR A 162 -21.68 -6.73 -9.05
C TYR A 162 -21.86 -5.25 -8.73
N ILE A 163 -21.86 -4.39 -9.74
CA ILE A 163 -22.06 -2.95 -9.58
C ILE A 163 -23.42 -2.66 -8.94
N ALA A 164 -24.47 -3.30 -9.42
CA ALA A 164 -25.84 -3.15 -8.90
C ALA A 164 -25.96 -3.59 -7.42
N LYS A 165 -25.27 -4.67 -7.04
CA LYS A 165 -25.30 -5.22 -5.66
C LYS A 165 -24.42 -4.42 -4.69
N ASN A 166 -23.47 -3.62 -5.19
CA ASN A 166 -22.50 -2.89 -4.38
C ASN A 166 -22.52 -1.37 -4.63
N PRO A 167 -23.67 -0.67 -4.61
CA PRO A 167 -23.77 0.73 -5.00
C PRO A 167 -22.86 1.65 -4.16
N LYS A 168 -22.64 1.32 -2.89
CA LYS A 168 -21.76 2.09 -2.01
C LYS A 168 -20.28 2.01 -2.36
N ALA A 169 -19.86 1.01 -3.14
CA ALA A 169 -18.48 0.91 -3.62
C ALA A 169 -18.18 1.88 -4.77
N PHE A 170 -19.22 2.44 -5.39
CA PHE A 170 -19.13 3.34 -6.52
C PHE A 170 -19.58 4.77 -6.16
N VAL A 171 -19.23 5.17 -4.95
CA VAL A 171 -19.52 6.49 -4.42
C VAL A 171 -18.23 7.02 -3.79
N ASN A 172 -17.89 8.26 -4.14
CA ASN A 172 -16.92 9.01 -3.36
C ASN A 172 -17.62 9.48 -2.10
N ALA A 173 -17.19 9.00 -0.96
CA ALA A 173 -17.79 9.37 0.33
C ALA A 173 -17.70 10.87 0.58
N ALA A 174 -18.68 11.41 1.27
CA ALA A 174 -18.63 12.77 1.77
C ALA A 174 -17.41 12.97 2.65
N ARG A 175 -16.71 14.09 2.47
CA ARG A 175 -15.52 14.42 3.25
C ARG A 175 -15.67 15.78 3.91
N VAL A 176 -14.97 15.92 5.02
CA VAL A 176 -14.85 17.18 5.75
C VAL A 176 -13.37 17.49 5.98
N GLU A 177 -13.00 18.74 5.78
CA GLU A 177 -11.71 19.28 6.17
C GLU A 177 -11.87 19.92 7.55
N LEU A 178 -11.68 19.10 8.58
CA LEU A 178 -11.90 19.46 9.97
C LEU A 178 -10.56 19.65 10.67
N PHE A 179 -10.46 20.70 11.44
CA PHE A 179 -9.30 21.02 12.29
C PHE A 179 -9.77 21.18 13.73
N TRP A 180 -8.87 20.96 14.67
CA TRP A 180 -9.19 21.08 16.08
C TRP A 180 -8.02 21.60 16.93
N ILE A 181 -8.37 22.29 18.01
CA ILE A 181 -7.46 22.66 19.07
C ILE A 181 -7.89 21.88 20.30
N LEU A 182 -6.97 21.12 20.87
CA LEU A 182 -7.12 20.45 22.16
C LEU A 182 -6.24 21.19 23.19
N LEU A 183 -6.81 21.58 24.29
CA LEU A 183 -6.10 22.08 25.46
C LEU A 183 -6.42 21.15 26.64
N THR A 184 -5.40 20.60 27.28
CA THR A 184 -5.54 19.75 28.47
C THR A 184 -5.62 20.56 29.75
N ASP A 185 -5.21 21.82 29.68
CA ASP A 185 -5.47 22.83 30.70
C ASP A 185 -5.99 24.13 30.05
N LYS A 186 -6.52 25.05 30.88
CA LYS A 186 -7.14 26.30 30.41
C LYS A 186 -6.17 27.45 30.20
N LYS A 187 -4.87 27.27 30.46
CA LYS A 187 -3.88 28.37 30.48
C LYS A 187 -3.80 29.09 29.15
N ASN A 188 -3.76 28.35 28.04
CA ASN A 188 -3.61 28.90 26.71
C ASN A 188 -4.92 29.38 26.06
N LYS A 189 -6.08 29.15 26.73
CA LYS A 189 -7.39 29.49 26.16
C LYS A 189 -7.49 30.96 25.71
N THR A 190 -7.07 31.88 26.59
CA THR A 190 -7.14 33.32 26.31
C THR A 190 -6.23 33.71 25.15
N ALA A 191 -5.02 33.13 25.08
CA ALA A 191 -4.08 33.41 24.00
C ALA A 191 -4.63 32.89 22.64
N VAL A 192 -5.20 31.67 22.61
CA VAL A 192 -5.86 31.12 21.42
C VAL A 192 -7.01 32.04 20.97
N ASP A 193 -7.89 32.45 21.89
CA ASP A 193 -9.03 33.31 21.58
C ASP A 193 -8.57 34.69 21.05
N GLN A 194 -7.48 35.26 21.60
CA GLN A 194 -6.89 36.52 21.13
C GLN A 194 -6.31 36.38 19.71
N ASP A 195 -5.51 35.33 19.46
CA ASP A 195 -4.89 35.09 18.15
C ASP A 195 -5.97 34.87 17.07
N LEU A 196 -7.01 34.06 17.37
CA LEU A 196 -8.11 33.83 16.43
C LEU A 196 -8.93 35.11 16.19
N LYS A 197 -9.21 35.89 17.22
CA LYS A 197 -9.92 37.17 17.11
C LYS A 197 -9.07 38.20 16.34
N GLY A 198 -7.75 38.12 16.46
CA GLY A 198 -6.80 38.92 15.71
C GLY A 198 -6.66 38.54 14.24
N GLY A 199 -7.37 37.51 13.77
CA GLY A 199 -7.38 37.08 12.37
C GLY A 199 -6.29 36.08 12.01
N SER A 200 -5.58 35.52 12.99
CA SER A 200 -4.62 34.44 12.72
C SER A 200 -5.34 33.20 12.17
N PRO A 201 -4.79 32.54 11.13
CA PRO A 201 -5.37 31.30 10.59
C PRO A 201 -5.51 30.24 11.67
N PHE A 202 -6.65 29.54 11.71
CA PHE A 202 -6.93 28.50 12.71
C PHE A 202 -5.83 27.43 12.76
N THR A 203 -5.35 26.98 11.59
CA THR A 203 -4.29 25.98 11.48
C THR A 203 -2.96 26.44 12.08
N GLN A 204 -2.63 27.74 11.96
CA GLN A 204 -1.43 28.31 12.57
C GLN A 204 -1.57 28.36 14.11
N VAL A 205 -2.73 28.78 14.60
CA VAL A 205 -3.04 28.82 16.02
C VAL A 205 -3.06 27.41 16.61
N ALA A 206 -3.67 26.45 15.91
CA ALA A 206 -3.66 25.05 16.30
C ALA A 206 -2.23 24.48 16.36
N GLY A 207 -1.40 24.76 15.35
CA GLY A 207 0.00 24.34 15.34
C GLY A 207 0.85 24.93 16.50
N ARG A 208 0.45 26.09 17.03
CA ARG A 208 1.14 26.76 18.14
C ARG A 208 0.69 26.29 19.52
N TYR A 209 -0.59 26.09 19.70
CA TYR A 209 -1.18 25.90 21.04
C TYR A 209 -1.84 24.55 21.26
N SER A 210 -2.24 23.81 20.19
CA SER A 210 -2.94 22.55 20.36
C SER A 210 -2.01 21.47 20.90
N GLU A 211 -2.49 20.76 21.91
CA GLU A 211 -1.83 19.60 22.51
C GLU A 211 -2.26 18.28 21.85
N ALA A 212 -3.07 18.37 20.79
CA ALA A 212 -3.41 17.20 19.98
C ALA A 212 -2.16 16.63 19.29
N GLN A 213 -2.14 15.31 19.14
CA GLN A 213 -1.03 14.62 18.48
C GLN A 213 -0.79 15.19 17.08
N ASN A 214 0.48 15.47 16.77
CA ASN A 214 0.92 16.03 15.48
C ASN A 214 0.37 17.42 15.13
N ALA A 215 -0.27 18.15 16.05
CA ALA A 215 -0.87 19.46 15.77
C ALA A 215 0.13 20.46 15.18
N ARG A 216 1.39 20.42 15.61
CA ARG A 216 2.47 21.29 15.08
C ARG A 216 2.72 21.12 13.59
N THR A 217 2.66 19.89 13.10
CA THR A 217 2.97 19.54 11.70
C THR A 217 1.74 19.51 10.83
N SER A 218 0.59 19.14 11.41
CA SER A 218 -0.70 19.02 10.70
C SER A 218 -1.56 20.29 10.75
N GLY A 219 -1.13 21.32 11.50
CA GLY A 219 -1.98 22.49 11.77
C GLY A 219 -3.25 22.16 12.54
N GLY A 220 -3.25 21.04 13.31
CA GLY A 220 -4.42 20.58 14.03
C GLY A 220 -5.45 19.86 13.16
N ALA A 221 -5.06 19.30 12.01
CA ALA A 221 -5.96 18.50 11.18
C ALA A 221 -6.55 17.33 11.98
N TYR A 222 -7.87 17.17 11.92
CA TYR A 222 -8.55 16.05 12.55
C TYR A 222 -8.24 14.75 11.76
N PRO A 223 -7.95 13.63 12.44
CA PRO A 223 -7.42 12.44 11.75
C PRO A 223 -8.42 11.74 10.82
N VAL A 224 -9.72 12.02 10.98
CA VAL A 224 -10.78 11.42 10.17
C VAL A 224 -11.39 12.49 9.27
N SER A 225 -11.26 12.31 7.95
CA SER A 225 -11.84 13.19 6.94
C SER A 225 -13.12 12.64 6.30
N ASN A 226 -13.36 11.33 6.39
CA ASN A 226 -14.59 10.71 5.90
C ASN A 226 -15.74 11.04 6.88
N TYR A 227 -16.77 11.74 6.39
CA TYR A 227 -17.89 12.16 7.21
C TYR A 227 -18.60 10.96 7.88
N ASP A 228 -18.78 9.85 7.17
CA ASP A 228 -19.49 8.68 7.71
C ASP A 228 -18.73 8.00 8.88
N GLU A 229 -17.41 8.16 8.92
CA GLU A 229 -16.54 7.59 9.95
C GLU A 229 -16.41 8.48 11.20
N LEU A 230 -16.91 9.72 11.14
CA LEU A 230 -16.90 10.60 12.30
C LEU A 230 -17.79 10.03 13.41
N PRO A 231 -17.41 10.20 14.68
CA PRO A 231 -18.30 9.93 15.81
C PRO A 231 -19.60 10.74 15.72
N ASP A 232 -20.74 10.18 16.13
CA ASP A 232 -22.05 10.84 15.99
C ASP A 232 -22.11 12.21 16.66
N LYS A 233 -21.47 12.38 17.81
CA LYS A 233 -21.37 13.69 18.48
C LYS A 233 -20.65 14.71 17.61
N LEU A 234 -19.60 14.29 16.89
CA LEU A 234 -18.86 15.19 16.04
C LEU A 234 -19.60 15.48 14.74
N LYS A 235 -20.33 14.51 14.17
CA LYS A 235 -21.26 14.77 13.05
C LYS A 235 -22.25 15.88 13.40
N ALA A 236 -22.89 15.77 14.58
CA ALA A 236 -23.83 16.78 15.03
C ALA A 236 -23.23 18.18 15.22
N ILE A 237 -21.94 18.27 15.51
CA ILE A 237 -21.20 19.55 15.59
C ILE A 237 -20.93 20.05 14.17
N VAL A 238 -20.36 19.20 13.31
CA VAL A 238 -20.05 19.52 11.93
C VAL A 238 -21.28 20.00 11.17
N ASP A 239 -22.43 19.35 11.35
CA ASP A 239 -23.70 19.71 10.66
C ASP A 239 -24.19 21.11 11.00
N LYS A 240 -23.85 21.63 12.17
CA LYS A 240 -24.22 22.98 12.61
C LYS A 240 -23.24 24.06 12.16
N LEU A 241 -22.01 23.67 11.78
CA LEU A 241 -21.00 24.61 11.34
C LEU A 241 -21.25 24.99 9.87
N LYS A 242 -20.95 26.23 9.52
CA LYS A 242 -20.74 26.64 8.13
C LYS A 242 -19.29 26.40 7.74
N ASP A 243 -19.04 26.24 6.44
CA ASP A 243 -17.67 26.19 5.92
C ASP A 243 -16.95 27.50 6.28
N GLY A 244 -15.73 27.39 6.78
CA GLY A 244 -14.99 28.50 7.35
C GLY A 244 -15.39 28.85 8.81
N GLY A 245 -16.31 28.11 9.40
CA GLY A 245 -16.81 28.36 10.76
C GLY A 245 -16.09 27.54 11.84
N SER A 246 -16.07 28.07 13.06
CA SER A 246 -15.56 27.36 14.24
C SER A 246 -16.60 27.25 15.33
N THR A 247 -16.46 26.22 16.19
CA THR A 247 -17.27 26.11 17.41
C THR A 247 -16.82 27.13 18.46
N ASP A 248 -17.64 27.32 19.48
CA ASP A 248 -17.17 27.74 20.80
C ASP A 248 -16.33 26.62 21.42
N TRP A 249 -15.72 26.92 22.59
CA TRP A 249 -15.02 25.90 23.34
C TRP A 249 -16.00 24.87 23.88
N ILE A 250 -15.69 23.60 23.69
CA ILE A 250 -16.47 22.45 24.16
C ILE A 250 -15.64 21.75 25.21
N ALA A 251 -16.26 21.46 26.38
CA ALA A 251 -15.61 20.64 27.39
C ALA A 251 -15.52 19.18 26.94
N ASP A 252 -14.32 18.61 27.00
CA ASP A 252 -14.05 17.20 26.72
C ASP A 252 -13.43 16.53 27.95
N GLY A 253 -14.30 16.21 28.91
CA GLY A 253 -13.91 15.74 30.22
C GLY A 253 -13.69 16.87 31.24
N PRO A 254 -13.05 16.56 32.41
CA PRO A 254 -12.94 17.50 33.53
C PRO A 254 -12.07 18.73 33.29
N SER A 255 -11.00 18.53 32.51
CA SER A 255 -9.97 19.57 32.32
C SER A 255 -9.79 19.98 30.87
N ASN A 256 -10.14 19.15 29.92
CA ASN A 256 -9.88 19.37 28.51
C ASN A 256 -10.91 20.32 27.88
N LEU A 257 -10.42 21.14 26.98
CA LEU A 257 -11.22 21.98 26.11
C LEU A 257 -10.88 21.69 24.67
N VAL A 258 -11.89 21.54 23.83
CA VAL A 258 -11.72 21.37 22.38
C VAL A 258 -12.45 22.49 21.63
N LYS A 259 -11.86 22.90 20.53
CA LYS A 259 -12.46 23.85 19.58
C LYS A 259 -12.26 23.30 18.18
N PHE A 260 -13.34 23.19 17.43
CA PHE A 260 -13.31 22.69 16.05
C PHE A 260 -13.45 23.83 15.05
N TYR A 261 -12.83 23.66 13.91
CA TYR A 261 -12.93 24.53 12.74
C TYR A 261 -13.18 23.67 11.51
N LEU A 262 -14.23 23.96 10.78
CA LEU A 262 -14.58 23.31 9.53
C LEU A 262 -14.11 24.18 8.38
N GLN A 263 -13.06 23.76 7.68
CA GLN A 263 -12.54 24.50 6.52
C GLN A 263 -13.47 24.36 5.32
N GLY A 264 -13.98 23.16 5.09
CA GLY A 264 -14.88 22.90 3.96
C GLY A 264 -15.45 21.50 3.96
N ARG A 265 -16.38 21.27 3.05
CA ARG A 265 -17.03 19.97 2.79
C ARG A 265 -16.90 19.60 1.32
N THR A 266 -16.69 18.32 1.09
CA THR A 266 -16.88 17.72 -0.23
C THR A 266 -18.08 16.78 -0.11
N PRO A 267 -19.18 17.03 -0.84
CA PRO A 267 -20.37 16.18 -0.77
C PRO A 267 -20.07 14.79 -1.36
N GLU A 268 -20.88 13.83 -0.97
CA GLU A 268 -20.91 12.53 -1.62
C GLU A 268 -21.18 12.69 -3.13
N SER A 269 -20.46 11.95 -3.95
CA SER A 269 -20.66 11.94 -5.39
C SER A 269 -20.59 10.53 -5.97
N LYS A 270 -21.46 10.21 -6.91
CA LYS A 270 -21.44 8.92 -7.60
C LYS A 270 -20.25 8.87 -8.57
N ILE A 271 -19.53 7.77 -8.54
CA ILE A 271 -18.50 7.47 -9.53
C ILE A 271 -19.20 7.15 -10.85
N LYS A 272 -18.78 7.80 -11.94
CA LYS A 272 -19.27 7.47 -13.27
C LYS A 272 -18.82 6.06 -13.65
N ILE A 273 -19.79 5.20 -13.95
CA ILE A 273 -19.52 3.82 -14.39
C ILE A 273 -19.16 3.85 -15.88
N ASP A 274 -17.89 3.92 -16.16
CA ASP A 274 -17.31 3.84 -17.50
C ASP A 274 -16.59 2.49 -17.72
N ASP A 275 -16.01 2.29 -18.90
CA ASP A 275 -15.31 1.06 -19.25
C ASP A 275 -14.12 0.78 -18.34
N SER A 276 -13.47 1.81 -17.79
CA SER A 276 -12.34 1.64 -16.84
C SER A 276 -12.82 1.10 -15.50
N VAL A 277 -13.97 1.58 -15.01
CA VAL A 277 -14.61 1.06 -13.79
C VAL A 277 -15.08 -0.37 -14.01
N LYS A 278 -15.74 -0.66 -15.13
CA LYS A 278 -16.17 -2.02 -15.48
C LYS A 278 -14.99 -2.99 -15.60
N GLU A 279 -13.91 -2.58 -16.23
CA GLU A 279 -12.69 -3.37 -16.33
C GLU A 279 -12.07 -3.62 -14.94
N SER A 280 -12.08 -2.63 -14.05
CA SER A 280 -11.62 -2.80 -12.67
C SER A 280 -12.44 -3.85 -11.91
N VAL A 281 -13.76 -3.84 -12.10
CA VAL A 281 -14.67 -4.85 -11.52
C VAL A 281 -14.43 -6.23 -12.12
N ARG A 282 -14.25 -6.32 -13.43
CA ARG A 282 -13.96 -7.60 -14.13
C ARG A 282 -12.68 -8.22 -13.58
N ARG A 283 -11.62 -7.43 -13.43
CA ARG A 283 -10.35 -7.87 -12.85
C ARG A 283 -10.51 -8.33 -11.40
N LEU A 284 -11.22 -7.56 -10.59
CA LEU A 284 -11.51 -7.92 -9.20
C LEU A 284 -12.20 -9.29 -9.10
N LEU A 285 -13.25 -9.51 -9.89
CA LEU A 285 -13.99 -10.77 -9.88
C LEU A 285 -13.12 -11.94 -10.37
N ALA A 286 -12.32 -11.72 -11.42
CA ALA A 286 -11.40 -12.72 -11.91
C ALA A 286 -10.33 -13.08 -10.86
N GLU A 287 -9.74 -12.10 -10.20
CA GLU A 287 -8.74 -12.30 -9.15
C GLU A 287 -9.31 -13.01 -7.92
N GLN A 288 -10.54 -12.67 -7.52
CA GLN A 288 -11.22 -13.37 -6.42
C GLN A 288 -11.41 -14.84 -6.74
N ARG A 289 -11.89 -15.18 -7.95
CA ARG A 289 -12.03 -16.56 -8.41
C ARG A 289 -10.68 -17.27 -8.52
N GLY A 290 -9.69 -16.58 -9.07
CA GLY A 290 -8.33 -17.10 -9.21
C GLY A 290 -7.70 -17.44 -7.87
N SER A 291 -7.86 -16.56 -6.89
CA SER A 291 -7.35 -16.78 -5.53
C SER A 291 -8.06 -17.90 -4.78
N GLN A 292 -9.33 -18.16 -5.10
CA GLN A 292 -10.06 -19.30 -4.56
C GLN A 292 -9.64 -20.62 -5.23
N ALA A 293 -9.36 -20.58 -6.53
CA ALA A 293 -8.96 -21.75 -7.30
C ALA A 293 -7.50 -22.15 -7.11
N ARG A 294 -6.64 -21.18 -6.76
CA ARG A 294 -5.19 -21.38 -6.73
C ARG A 294 -4.52 -20.54 -5.64
N ASP A 295 -3.73 -21.19 -4.79
CA ASP A 295 -2.78 -20.53 -3.91
C ASP A 295 -1.47 -20.26 -4.66
N LEU A 296 -1.36 -19.04 -5.21
CA LEU A 296 -0.15 -18.62 -5.94
C LEU A 296 1.06 -18.52 -5.03
N ASN A 297 0.88 -18.14 -3.76
CA ASN A 297 2.00 -18.03 -2.81
C ASN A 297 2.57 -19.42 -2.53
N LYS A 298 1.71 -20.42 -2.34
CA LYS A 298 2.14 -21.81 -2.22
C LYS A 298 2.85 -22.28 -3.48
N THR A 299 2.30 -22.01 -4.67
CA THR A 299 2.90 -22.38 -5.96
C THR A 299 4.30 -21.79 -6.11
N LEU A 300 4.50 -20.51 -5.78
CA LEU A 300 5.81 -19.85 -5.85
C LEU A 300 6.78 -20.36 -4.79
N SER A 301 6.29 -20.65 -3.58
CA SER A 301 7.10 -21.27 -2.52
C SER A 301 7.59 -22.68 -2.94
N ASP A 302 6.72 -23.48 -3.55
CA ASP A 302 7.09 -24.81 -4.05
C ASP A 302 8.11 -24.71 -5.18
N ARG A 303 7.96 -23.76 -6.10
CA ARG A 303 8.95 -23.46 -7.14
C ARG A 303 10.29 -23.02 -6.55
N LEU A 304 10.27 -22.15 -5.54
CA LEU A 304 11.51 -21.69 -4.90
C LEU A 304 12.28 -22.85 -4.24
N ARG A 305 11.57 -23.84 -3.68
CA ARG A 305 12.21 -25.03 -3.10
C ARG A 305 12.91 -25.91 -4.12
N THR A 306 12.39 -25.99 -5.34
CA THR A 306 12.93 -26.82 -6.42
C THR A 306 13.84 -26.06 -7.38
N ALA A 307 13.83 -24.73 -7.35
CA ALA A 307 14.64 -23.91 -8.22
C ALA A 307 16.15 -24.06 -7.92
N THR A 308 16.95 -24.03 -8.96
CA THR A 308 18.39 -23.85 -8.85
C THR A 308 18.69 -22.36 -8.76
N VAL A 309 19.14 -21.90 -7.58
CA VAL A 309 19.58 -20.51 -7.38
C VAL A 309 21.06 -20.50 -7.07
N ASP A 310 21.85 -20.11 -8.06
CA ASP A 310 23.31 -20.03 -7.95
C ASP A 310 23.73 -18.57 -7.68
N VAL A 311 24.03 -18.28 -6.42
CA VAL A 311 24.44 -16.93 -5.96
C VAL A 311 25.92 -16.73 -6.25
N LYS A 312 26.25 -15.79 -7.13
CA LYS A 312 27.63 -15.51 -7.58
C LYS A 312 28.37 -14.61 -6.61
N ILE A 313 27.69 -13.75 -5.88
CA ILE A 313 28.30 -12.80 -4.93
C ILE A 313 28.59 -13.47 -3.61
N GLY A 314 29.88 -13.53 -3.23
CA GLY A 314 30.38 -14.33 -2.10
C GLY A 314 29.69 -14.02 -0.76
N TRP A 315 29.53 -12.73 -0.42
CA TRP A 315 28.90 -12.32 0.84
C TRP A 315 27.39 -12.54 0.92
N LEU A 316 26.71 -12.77 -0.21
CA LEU A 316 25.29 -13.15 -0.25
C LEU A 316 25.07 -14.65 -0.16
N ARG A 317 26.07 -15.47 -0.47
CA ARG A 317 25.93 -16.92 -0.66
C ARG A 317 25.49 -17.65 0.61
N GLU A 318 26.21 -17.47 1.72
CA GLU A 318 25.89 -18.13 2.99
C GLU A 318 24.58 -17.62 3.60
N PRO A 319 24.31 -16.28 3.67
CA PRO A 319 23.02 -15.78 4.13
C PRO A 319 21.83 -16.26 3.27
N TRP A 320 22.02 -16.38 1.95
CA TRP A 320 21.00 -16.96 1.07
C TRP A 320 20.71 -18.42 1.40
N LYS A 321 21.74 -19.24 1.56
CA LYS A 321 21.61 -20.64 1.92
C LYS A 321 20.84 -20.81 3.22
N GLN A 322 21.21 -20.05 4.25
CA GLN A 322 20.50 -20.06 5.54
C GLN A 322 19.03 -19.67 5.40
N ALA A 323 18.71 -18.64 4.60
CA ALA A 323 17.34 -18.21 4.35
C ALA A 323 16.50 -19.29 3.65
N ILE A 324 17.07 -20.00 2.67
CA ILE A 324 16.39 -21.09 1.95
C ILE A 324 16.25 -22.34 2.82
N ASP A 325 17.28 -22.71 3.56
CA ASP A 325 17.23 -23.87 4.48
C ASP A 325 16.17 -23.65 5.57
N GLY A 326 16.05 -22.44 6.09
CA GLY A 326 14.98 -22.06 7.02
C GLY A 326 13.58 -22.20 6.43
N LEU A 327 13.39 -21.83 5.15
CA LEU A 327 12.12 -21.99 4.44
C LEU A 327 11.79 -23.48 4.20
N LYS A 328 12.78 -24.30 3.84
CA LYS A 328 12.61 -25.75 3.69
C LYS A 328 12.21 -26.41 5.00
N ALA A 329 12.91 -26.10 6.09
CA ALA A 329 12.64 -26.66 7.42
C ALA A 329 11.26 -26.28 8.00
N THR A 330 10.75 -25.08 7.69
CA THR A 330 9.39 -24.67 8.11
C THR A 330 8.30 -25.37 7.33
N ALA A 331 8.51 -25.65 6.06
CA ALA A 331 7.57 -26.38 5.22
C ALA A 331 7.45 -27.87 5.61
N ASP A 332 8.57 -28.50 5.99
CA ASP A 332 8.59 -29.90 6.44
C ASP A 332 7.82 -30.08 7.76
N ARG A 333 7.82 -29.08 8.64
CA ARG A 333 7.03 -29.09 9.89
C ARG A 333 5.54 -28.87 9.69
N SER A 334 5.15 -28.23 8.59
CA SER A 334 3.74 -27.97 8.26
C SER A 334 3.11 -29.06 7.38
N ALA A 335 3.88 -30.03 6.91
CA ALA A 335 3.35 -31.21 6.25
C ALA A 335 2.55 -32.04 7.27
N PRO A 336 1.30 -32.45 6.99
CA PRO A 336 0.57 -33.33 7.89
C PRO A 336 1.38 -34.63 8.07
N ALA A 337 1.66 -35.00 9.34
CA ALA A 337 2.30 -36.27 9.67
C ALA A 337 1.50 -37.38 8.95
N GLY A 338 2.19 -38.09 8.04
CA GLY A 338 1.59 -39.12 7.22
C GLY A 338 0.77 -40.06 8.07
N GLY A 339 -0.50 -40.24 7.71
CA GLY A 339 -1.40 -41.14 8.39
C GLY A 339 -0.79 -42.53 8.45
N GLN A 340 -0.55 -43.00 9.67
CA GLN A 340 -0.35 -44.44 9.90
C GLN A 340 -1.58 -45.18 9.40
N PRO A 341 -1.45 -46.22 8.60
CA PRO A 341 -2.57 -47.10 8.32
C PRO A 341 -3.05 -47.72 9.65
N ALA A 342 -4.34 -47.55 9.91
CA ALA A 342 -4.99 -48.20 11.04
C ALA A 342 -4.87 -49.72 10.90
N PRO A 343 -4.77 -50.48 12.02
CA PRO A 343 -4.62 -51.90 12.05
C PRO A 343 -5.85 -52.64 11.51
#